data_915d209a9d895ae24e2f6f8cc6a4d861
#
_entry.id   915d209a9d895ae24e2f6f8cc6a4d861
#
_cell.length_a   1.000
_cell.length_b   1.000
_cell.length_c   1.000
_cell.angle_alpha   90.00
_cell.angle_beta   90.00
_cell.angle_gamma   90.00
#
_symmetry.space_group_name_H-M   'P 1'
#
loop_
_entity.id
_entity.type
_entity.pdbx_description
1 polymer ?
#
loop_
_entity_poly.entity_id
_entity_poly.type
_entity_poly.pdbx_seq_one_letter_code
_entity_poly.pdbx_strand_id
1 'polypeptide(L)'
;MAYAFPPAWIPTLPIRGSSDEFPVRRIYCVGRNYAEHAVEMGHDPDKEPPFFFQKNPDNLAQTGEFPYPGATKDVHHEIELVAALSKGGTDIAPDAALDHVFGYAVGLDMTRRDLQAGVKKLGRPWEIAKAFEKSAPISEIVLASAIGHPSSGAISLAVNGKTRQSGDLSQMIWKTGEIIAHLSGLFELAPGDLIMTGTPAGVGAVARGDRLEGTVEGVGTLVVTVV
;
A
#
# COMPACT_ATOMS: atom_id res chain seq x y z
N MET A 1 -12.07 -23.18 -23.68
CA MET A 1 -10.91 -22.44 -24.21
C MET A 1 -9.68 -23.16 -23.70
N ALA A 2 -8.70 -23.50 -24.55
CA ALA A 2 -7.47 -24.17 -24.14
C ALA A 2 -6.37 -23.14 -23.99
N TYR A 3 -5.59 -23.21 -22.89
CA TYR A 3 -4.42 -22.38 -22.67
C TYR A 3 -3.16 -23.12 -23.14
N ALA A 4 -2.17 -22.41 -23.63
CA ALA A 4 -0.87 -22.99 -24.02
C ALA A 4 -0.10 -23.57 -22.82
N PHE A 5 -0.33 -23.02 -21.62
CA PHE A 5 0.15 -23.46 -20.32
C PHE A 5 -0.88 -23.06 -19.26
N PRO A 6 -0.88 -23.65 -18.07
CA PRO A 6 -1.80 -23.26 -17.00
C PRO A 6 -1.70 -21.76 -16.72
N PRO A 7 -2.84 -21.02 -16.60
CA PRO A 7 -2.81 -19.61 -16.22
C PRO A 7 -2.18 -19.47 -14.83
N ALA A 8 -1.55 -18.31 -14.58
CA ALA A 8 -1.08 -17.97 -13.25
C ALA A 8 -2.25 -17.99 -12.26
N TRP A 9 -1.97 -18.37 -11.01
CA TRP A 9 -2.94 -18.26 -9.93
C TRP A 9 -3.27 -16.78 -9.67
N ILE A 10 -4.50 -16.52 -9.22
CA ILE A 10 -4.93 -15.18 -8.85
C ILE A 10 -4.45 -14.93 -7.41
N PRO A 11 -3.63 -13.89 -7.16
CA PRO A 11 -3.27 -13.51 -5.79
C PRO A 11 -4.52 -13.12 -5.00
N THR A 12 -4.61 -13.53 -3.74
CA THR A 12 -5.76 -13.27 -2.88
C THR A 12 -5.33 -12.70 -1.54
N LEU A 13 -6.24 -12.08 -0.80
CA LEU A 13 -6.07 -11.67 0.59
C LEU A 13 -7.14 -12.33 1.45
N PRO A 14 -6.80 -12.82 2.66
CA PRO A 14 -7.78 -13.30 3.62
C PRO A 14 -8.75 -12.18 4.03
N ILE A 15 -9.99 -12.54 4.33
CA ILE A 15 -11.00 -11.64 4.89
C ILE A 15 -11.23 -12.04 6.34
N ARG A 16 -11.06 -11.09 7.27
CA ARG A 16 -11.26 -11.34 8.70
C ARG A 16 -12.65 -11.88 8.98
N GLY A 17 -12.70 -13.02 9.66
CA GLY A 17 -13.96 -13.66 10.04
C GLY A 17 -14.71 -14.37 8.91
N SER A 18 -14.09 -14.56 7.75
CA SER A 18 -14.64 -15.30 6.61
C SER A 18 -13.69 -16.41 6.16
N SER A 19 -14.27 -17.45 5.52
CA SER A 19 -13.50 -18.43 4.75
C SER A 19 -13.26 -18.00 3.31
N ASP A 20 -13.89 -16.91 2.87
CA ASP A 20 -13.73 -16.38 1.53
C ASP A 20 -12.44 -15.57 1.42
N GLU A 21 -11.90 -15.49 0.23
CA GLU A 21 -10.71 -14.72 -0.08
C GLU A 21 -11.03 -13.59 -1.06
N PHE A 22 -10.37 -12.46 -0.88
CA PHE A 22 -10.49 -11.30 -1.76
C PHE A 22 -9.50 -11.43 -2.92
N PRO A 23 -9.94 -11.57 -4.19
CA PRO A 23 -9.06 -11.67 -5.35
C PRO A 23 -8.44 -10.31 -5.67
N VAL A 24 -7.10 -10.27 -5.81
CA VAL A 24 -6.38 -9.03 -6.09
C VAL A 24 -6.14 -8.88 -7.59
N ARG A 25 -6.63 -7.76 -8.15
CA ARG A 25 -6.52 -7.42 -9.58
C ARG A 25 -5.36 -6.47 -9.88
N ARG A 26 -5.25 -5.37 -9.15
CA ARG A 26 -4.18 -4.36 -9.27
C ARG A 26 -3.86 -3.79 -7.90
N ILE A 27 -2.64 -3.30 -7.73
CA ILE A 27 -2.21 -2.59 -6.52
C ILE A 27 -1.76 -1.20 -6.96
N TYR A 28 -2.60 -0.20 -6.71
CA TYR A 28 -2.25 1.21 -6.88
C TYR A 28 -1.60 1.73 -5.61
N CYS A 29 -0.63 2.63 -5.76
CA CYS A 29 0.06 3.26 -4.64
C CYS A 29 0.06 4.77 -4.84
N VAL A 30 -0.15 5.51 -3.75
CA VAL A 30 -0.13 6.98 -3.75
C VAL A 30 1.21 7.46 -3.22
N GLY A 31 1.93 8.23 -4.01
CA GLY A 31 3.19 8.83 -3.55
C GLY A 31 2.94 10.12 -2.76
N ARG A 32 3.70 10.30 -1.66
CA ARG A 32 3.78 11.56 -0.89
C ARG A 32 2.44 12.05 -0.31
N ASN A 33 1.67 11.16 0.28
CA ASN A 33 0.34 11.49 0.79
C ASN A 33 0.30 11.96 2.27
N TYR A 34 1.45 12.13 2.91
CA TYR A 34 1.56 12.71 4.25
C TYR A 34 2.48 13.94 4.19
N ALA A 35 2.01 15.08 4.75
CA ALA A 35 2.70 16.35 4.64
C ALA A 35 4.14 16.30 5.18
N GLU A 36 4.35 15.72 6.37
CA GLU A 36 5.68 15.59 6.96
C GLU A 36 6.60 14.70 6.12
N HIS A 37 6.08 13.60 5.56
CA HIS A 37 6.85 12.74 4.65
C HIS A 37 7.18 13.46 3.34
N ALA A 38 6.26 14.27 2.79
CA ALA A 38 6.52 15.08 1.61
C ALA A 38 7.67 16.08 1.87
N VAL A 39 7.65 16.76 3.01
CA VAL A 39 8.72 17.68 3.44
C VAL A 39 10.05 16.94 3.67
N GLU A 40 10.06 15.78 4.33
CA GLU A 40 11.25 14.92 4.51
C GLU A 40 11.89 14.56 3.17
N MET A 41 11.06 14.36 2.13
CA MET A 41 11.50 14.07 0.77
C MET A 41 11.80 15.30 -0.09
N GLY A 42 11.72 16.52 0.47
CA GLY A 42 12.06 17.79 -0.18
C GLY A 42 10.99 18.34 -1.11
N HIS A 43 9.70 18.08 -0.83
CA HIS A 43 8.56 18.53 -1.63
C HIS A 43 7.60 19.42 -0.84
N ASP A 44 6.80 20.25 -1.55
CA ASP A 44 5.74 21.08 -0.99
C ASP A 44 4.40 20.32 -1.11
N PRO A 45 3.82 19.83 0.01
CA PRO A 45 2.62 19.00 -0.05
C PRO A 45 1.36 19.74 -0.55
N ASP A 46 1.32 21.08 -0.42
CA ASP A 46 0.11 21.86 -0.69
C ASP A 46 -0.07 22.22 -2.18
N LYS A 47 0.88 21.89 -3.04
CA LYS A 47 0.92 22.33 -4.44
C LYS A 47 0.90 21.22 -5.48
N GLU A 48 1.12 19.97 -5.10
CA GLU A 48 1.21 18.87 -6.06
C GLU A 48 -0.09 18.04 -6.05
N PRO A 49 -0.68 17.74 -7.22
CA PRO A 49 -1.74 16.73 -7.30
C PRO A 49 -1.20 15.37 -6.89
N PRO A 50 -2.06 14.43 -6.44
CA PRO A 50 -1.60 13.10 -6.09
C PRO A 50 -0.96 12.43 -7.30
N PHE A 51 0.19 11.81 -7.13
CA PHE A 51 0.76 10.99 -8.18
C PHE A 51 0.70 9.51 -7.79
N PHE A 52 0.60 8.66 -8.80
CA PHE A 52 0.37 7.25 -8.64
C PHE A 52 1.47 6.42 -9.29
N PHE A 53 1.74 5.28 -8.69
CA PHE A 53 2.52 4.20 -9.27
C PHE A 53 1.83 2.88 -8.94
N GLN A 54 2.30 1.77 -9.49
CA GLN A 54 1.68 0.47 -9.27
C GLN A 54 2.69 -0.54 -8.76
N LYS A 55 2.19 -1.51 -8.00
CA LYS A 55 2.80 -2.81 -7.79
C LYS A 55 1.98 -3.84 -8.56
N ASN A 56 2.61 -4.91 -8.99
CA ASN A 56 1.91 -6.02 -9.63
C ASN A 56 1.13 -6.81 -8.57
N PRO A 57 0.01 -7.47 -8.92
CA PRO A 57 -0.73 -8.32 -7.98
C PRO A 57 0.14 -9.43 -7.35
N ASP A 58 1.08 -9.99 -8.13
CA ASP A 58 2.02 -11.02 -7.69
C ASP A 58 3.16 -10.52 -6.78
N ASN A 59 3.26 -9.18 -6.58
CA ASN A 59 4.14 -8.61 -5.56
C ASN A 59 3.58 -8.76 -4.13
N LEU A 60 2.35 -9.25 -3.99
CA LEU A 60 1.70 -9.52 -2.71
C LEU A 60 2.50 -10.54 -1.89
N ALA A 61 2.66 -10.30 -0.58
CA ALA A 61 3.22 -11.23 0.38
C ALA A 61 2.24 -11.45 1.54
N GLN A 62 1.90 -12.71 1.80
CA GLN A 62 0.95 -13.12 2.84
C GLN A 62 1.57 -13.94 3.96
N THR A 63 2.80 -14.41 3.78
CA THR A 63 3.42 -15.43 4.64
C THR A 63 4.00 -14.92 5.95
N GLY A 64 3.92 -13.61 6.23
CA GLY A 64 4.63 -13.01 7.36
C GLY A 64 6.15 -12.95 7.18
N GLU A 65 6.65 -13.31 6.00
CA GLU A 65 8.06 -13.23 5.63
C GLU A 65 8.24 -12.31 4.43
N PHE A 66 9.29 -11.51 4.47
CA PHE A 66 9.74 -10.67 3.38
C PHE A 66 11.18 -11.07 3.01
N PRO A 67 11.38 -11.77 1.90
CA PRO A 67 12.71 -12.08 1.41
C PRO A 67 13.45 -10.78 1.03
N TYR A 68 14.61 -10.54 1.65
CA TYR A 68 15.42 -9.37 1.30
C TYR A 68 15.83 -9.46 -0.17
N PRO A 69 15.41 -8.50 -1.03
CA PRO A 69 15.57 -8.62 -2.47
C PRO A 69 17.03 -8.51 -2.89
N GLY A 70 17.37 -9.14 -4.01
CA GLY A 70 18.63 -8.90 -4.71
C GLY A 70 18.68 -7.52 -5.37
N ALA A 71 19.81 -7.19 -5.98
CA ALA A 71 20.03 -5.97 -6.77
C ALA A 71 19.89 -4.64 -5.98
N THR A 72 19.89 -4.69 -4.66
CA THR A 72 19.82 -3.52 -3.78
C THR A 72 20.62 -3.78 -2.50
N LYS A 73 21.06 -2.70 -1.86
CA LYS A 73 21.69 -2.72 -0.53
C LYS A 73 20.94 -1.83 0.47
N ASP A 74 19.80 -1.26 0.04
CA ASP A 74 19.06 -0.28 0.84
C ASP A 74 17.55 -0.46 0.61
N VAL A 75 16.94 -1.32 1.44
CA VAL A 75 15.49 -1.59 1.42
C VAL A 75 14.84 -0.87 2.58
N HIS A 76 13.83 -0.06 2.30
CA HIS A 76 13.08 0.69 3.31
C HIS A 76 11.66 0.13 3.48
N HIS A 77 11.15 0.26 4.71
CA HIS A 77 9.74 0.04 5.05
C HIS A 77 8.94 1.32 4.86
N GLU A 78 7.67 1.20 4.48
CA GLU A 78 6.67 2.26 4.41
C GLU A 78 5.33 1.67 4.86
N ILE A 79 4.86 1.98 6.09
CA ILE A 79 3.57 1.52 6.62
C ILE A 79 2.43 2.29 5.97
N GLU A 80 1.38 1.60 5.54
CA GLU A 80 0.24 2.22 4.86
C GLU A 80 -1.10 1.60 5.25
N LEU A 81 -2.15 2.42 5.25
CA LEU A 81 -3.52 1.94 5.15
C LEU A 81 -3.74 1.46 3.71
N VAL A 82 -4.38 0.30 3.56
CA VAL A 82 -4.76 -0.25 2.25
C VAL A 82 -6.27 -0.29 2.14
N ALA A 83 -6.83 0.31 1.09
CA ALA A 83 -8.24 0.20 0.75
C ALA A 83 -8.44 -0.85 -0.35
N ALA A 84 -9.39 -1.77 -0.16
CA ALA A 84 -9.77 -2.81 -1.11
C ALA A 84 -11.10 -2.47 -1.75
N LEU A 85 -11.22 -2.54 -3.09
CA LEU A 85 -12.42 -2.16 -3.82
C LEU A 85 -13.26 -3.37 -4.23
N SER A 86 -14.57 -3.34 -3.94
CA SER A 86 -15.56 -4.33 -4.46
C SER A 86 -16.36 -3.83 -5.63
N LYS A 87 -16.26 -2.55 -5.97
CA LYS A 87 -16.90 -1.93 -7.13
C LYS A 87 -15.86 -1.14 -7.91
N GLY A 88 -16.05 -1.06 -9.21
CA GLY A 88 -15.21 -0.27 -10.10
C GLY A 88 -15.98 0.88 -10.74
N GLY A 89 -15.34 1.54 -11.69
CA GLY A 89 -15.88 2.64 -12.48
C GLY A 89 -14.82 3.61 -12.96
N THR A 90 -15.24 4.56 -13.75
CA THR A 90 -14.50 5.73 -14.21
C THR A 90 -15.17 7.00 -13.70
N ASP A 91 -14.40 8.07 -13.52
CA ASP A 91 -14.91 9.39 -13.09
C ASP A 91 -15.83 9.33 -11.87
N ILE A 92 -15.45 8.53 -10.86
CA ILE A 92 -16.21 8.34 -9.63
C ILE A 92 -16.19 9.64 -8.84
N ALA A 93 -17.38 10.16 -8.50
CA ALA A 93 -17.48 11.36 -7.70
C ALA A 93 -16.92 11.15 -6.28
N PRO A 94 -16.22 12.13 -5.67
CA PRO A 94 -15.60 11.98 -4.35
C PRO A 94 -16.57 11.58 -3.23
N ASP A 95 -17.81 12.04 -3.28
CA ASP A 95 -18.87 11.75 -2.31
C ASP A 95 -19.43 10.32 -2.44
N ALA A 96 -19.33 9.70 -3.63
CA ALA A 96 -19.71 8.32 -3.87
C ALA A 96 -18.53 7.32 -3.74
N ALA A 97 -17.30 7.82 -3.65
CA ALA A 97 -16.10 7.01 -3.78
C ALA A 97 -15.97 5.94 -2.68
N LEU A 98 -16.38 6.24 -1.46
CA LEU A 98 -16.30 5.29 -0.34
C LEU A 98 -17.29 4.13 -0.47
N ASP A 99 -18.37 4.24 -1.23
CA ASP A 99 -19.30 3.14 -1.55
C ASP A 99 -18.65 2.03 -2.40
N HIS A 100 -17.48 2.28 -2.96
CA HIS A 100 -16.69 1.32 -3.73
C HIS A 100 -15.78 0.48 -2.84
N VAL A 101 -15.55 0.88 -1.59
CA VAL A 101 -14.63 0.22 -0.67
C VAL A 101 -15.28 -1.00 -0.04
N PHE A 102 -14.66 -2.17 -0.20
CA PHE A 102 -15.01 -3.42 0.44
C PHE A 102 -14.54 -3.47 1.89
N GLY A 103 -13.30 -3.02 2.11
CA GLY A 103 -12.66 -3.09 3.42
C GLY A 103 -11.26 -2.49 3.40
N TYR A 104 -10.58 -2.65 4.52
CA TYR A 104 -9.26 -2.08 4.76
C TYR A 104 -8.29 -3.13 5.30
N ALA A 105 -7.01 -2.94 5.01
CA ALA A 105 -5.93 -3.76 5.52
C ALA A 105 -4.73 -2.89 5.92
N VAL A 106 -3.78 -3.48 6.62
CA VAL A 106 -2.47 -2.89 6.90
C VAL A 106 -1.48 -3.39 5.87
N GLY A 107 -0.72 -2.50 5.22
CA GLY A 107 0.27 -2.87 4.22
C GLY A 107 1.64 -2.26 4.46
N LEU A 108 2.65 -2.86 3.85
CA LEU A 108 4.00 -2.31 3.75
C LEU A 108 4.36 -2.12 2.28
N ASP A 109 4.64 -0.86 1.87
CA ASP A 109 5.22 -0.56 0.56
C ASP A 109 6.74 -0.68 0.64
N MET A 110 7.24 -1.94 0.51
CA MET A 110 8.67 -2.20 0.57
C MET A 110 9.36 -1.62 -0.65
N THR A 111 10.44 -0.89 -0.41
CA THR A 111 11.08 -0.04 -1.41
C THR A 111 12.58 -0.30 -1.50
N ARG A 112 13.10 -0.59 -2.68
CA ARG A 112 14.54 -0.56 -2.99
C ARG A 112 14.97 0.91 -3.12
N ARG A 113 15.37 1.52 -2.01
CA ARG A 113 15.53 2.99 -1.89
C ARG A 113 16.65 3.54 -2.77
N ASP A 114 17.76 2.82 -2.86
CA ASP A 114 18.89 3.14 -3.73
C ASP A 114 18.49 3.17 -5.21
N LEU A 115 17.70 2.19 -5.66
CA LEU A 115 17.19 2.14 -7.02
C LEU A 115 16.18 3.27 -7.28
N GLN A 116 15.27 3.52 -6.31
CA GLN A 116 14.33 4.64 -6.41
C GLN A 116 15.04 5.98 -6.57
N ALA A 117 16.06 6.24 -5.76
CA ALA A 117 16.85 7.46 -5.85
C ALA A 117 17.51 7.62 -7.23
N GLY A 118 18.04 6.51 -7.79
CA GLY A 118 18.64 6.49 -9.10
C GLY A 118 17.66 6.81 -10.24
N VAL A 119 16.50 6.13 -10.27
CA VAL A 119 15.49 6.37 -11.32
C VAL A 119 14.82 7.72 -11.17
N LYS A 120 14.56 8.20 -9.92
CA LYS A 120 14.03 9.54 -9.65
C LYS A 120 14.92 10.63 -10.23
N LYS A 121 16.25 10.54 -10.00
CA LYS A 121 17.22 11.50 -10.55
C LYS A 121 17.21 11.57 -12.06
N LEU A 122 16.87 10.47 -12.73
CA LEU A 122 16.85 10.35 -14.21
C LEU A 122 15.45 10.60 -14.78
N GLY A 123 14.42 10.92 -13.98
CA GLY A 123 13.03 11.06 -14.44
C GLY A 123 12.45 9.77 -15.01
N ARG A 124 12.91 8.60 -14.54
CA ARG A 124 12.47 7.28 -15.02
C ARG A 124 11.37 6.70 -14.12
N PRO A 125 10.57 5.74 -14.63
CA PRO A 125 9.57 5.01 -13.87
C PRO A 125 10.16 4.30 -12.64
N TRP A 126 9.31 4.04 -11.62
CA TRP A 126 9.72 3.52 -10.31
C TRP A 126 9.59 1.99 -10.18
N GLU A 127 9.14 1.28 -11.20
CA GLU A 127 8.82 -0.15 -11.16
C GLU A 127 9.96 -0.99 -10.59
N ILE A 128 11.21 -0.77 -11.03
CA ILE A 128 12.36 -1.54 -10.52
C ILE A 128 12.62 -1.34 -9.03
N ALA A 129 12.13 -0.25 -8.46
CA ALA A 129 12.28 0.09 -7.05
C ALA A 129 11.07 -0.30 -6.21
N LYS A 130 9.87 -0.35 -6.81
CA LYS A 130 8.59 -0.49 -6.12
C LYS A 130 7.83 -1.78 -6.46
N ALA A 131 7.90 -2.25 -7.72
CA ALA A 131 7.12 -3.40 -8.20
C ALA A 131 8.01 -4.65 -8.35
N PHE A 132 8.52 -5.15 -7.23
CA PHE A 132 9.33 -6.38 -7.19
C PHE A 132 8.66 -7.43 -6.31
N GLU A 133 9.08 -8.67 -6.44
CA GLU A 133 8.50 -9.84 -5.78
C GLU A 133 8.42 -9.65 -4.26
N LYS A 134 7.24 -9.95 -3.69
CA LYS A 134 6.94 -9.83 -2.26
C LYS A 134 7.07 -8.40 -1.69
N SER A 135 7.09 -7.37 -2.54
CA SER A 135 7.24 -5.97 -2.11
C SER A 135 5.97 -5.36 -1.50
N ALA A 136 4.86 -6.09 -1.46
CA ALA A 136 3.59 -5.68 -0.85
C ALA A 136 3.14 -6.69 0.23
N PRO A 137 3.79 -6.77 1.39
CA PRO A 137 3.20 -7.46 2.54
C PRO A 137 1.90 -6.76 2.95
N ILE A 138 0.77 -7.49 2.97
CA ILE A 138 -0.55 -6.95 3.33
C ILE A 138 -1.25 -7.94 4.26
N SER A 139 -1.91 -7.41 5.31
CA SER A 139 -2.67 -8.19 6.28
C SER A 139 -3.99 -8.73 5.70
N GLU A 140 -4.75 -9.46 6.49
CA GLU A 140 -6.16 -9.73 6.21
C GLU A 140 -6.95 -8.43 6.05
N ILE A 141 -8.03 -8.47 5.24
CA ILE A 141 -8.95 -7.36 5.04
C ILE A 141 -10.01 -7.38 6.14
N VAL A 142 -10.26 -6.21 6.76
CA VAL A 142 -11.40 -5.96 7.64
C VAL A 142 -12.49 -5.25 6.83
N LEU A 143 -13.72 -5.75 6.92
CA LEU A 143 -14.84 -5.19 6.15
C LEU A 143 -15.15 -3.75 6.55
N ALA A 144 -15.35 -2.87 5.57
CA ALA A 144 -15.80 -1.51 5.81
C ALA A 144 -17.17 -1.46 6.53
N SER A 145 -18.04 -2.45 6.29
CA SER A 145 -19.31 -2.58 7.01
C SER A 145 -19.16 -2.82 8.51
N ALA A 146 -18.00 -3.32 8.97
CA ALA A 146 -17.73 -3.57 10.38
C ALA A 146 -17.04 -2.39 11.08
N ILE A 147 -16.22 -1.62 10.39
CA ILE A 147 -15.37 -0.58 11.00
C ILE A 147 -15.64 0.83 10.46
N GLY A 148 -16.50 0.98 9.45
CA GLY A 148 -16.69 2.24 8.73
C GLY A 148 -15.50 2.54 7.80
N HIS A 149 -15.29 3.84 7.55
CA HIS A 149 -14.23 4.35 6.70
C HIS A 149 -13.23 5.17 7.54
N PRO A 150 -12.08 4.58 7.94
CA PRO A 150 -11.11 5.27 8.80
C PRO A 150 -10.56 6.54 8.12
N SER A 151 -10.73 7.69 8.76
CA SER A 151 -10.21 9.00 8.34
C SER A 151 -9.32 9.66 9.39
N SER A 152 -9.23 9.04 10.57
CA SER A 152 -8.37 9.41 11.71
C SER A 152 -8.00 8.14 12.46
N GLY A 153 -7.05 8.24 13.38
CA GLY A 153 -6.54 7.13 14.17
C GLY A 153 -5.08 6.84 13.89
N ALA A 154 -4.42 6.22 14.86
CA ALA A 154 -2.99 5.99 14.82
C ALA A 154 -2.58 5.02 13.69
N ILE A 155 -1.50 5.37 12.99
CA ILE A 155 -0.76 4.50 12.09
C ILE A 155 0.69 4.47 12.53
N SER A 156 1.25 3.29 12.77
CA SER A 156 2.62 3.17 13.29
C SER A 156 3.32 1.91 12.82
N LEU A 157 4.65 1.96 12.81
CA LEU A 157 5.50 0.80 12.55
C LEU A 157 6.65 0.76 13.52
N ALA A 158 6.88 -0.41 14.11
CA ALA A 158 8.04 -0.73 14.91
C ALA A 158 8.95 -1.73 14.19
N VAL A 159 10.27 -1.53 14.32
CA VAL A 159 11.30 -2.47 13.90
C VAL A 159 12.00 -3.00 15.15
N ASN A 160 11.97 -4.32 15.37
CA ASN A 160 12.52 -4.97 16.55
C ASN A 160 12.03 -4.33 17.88
N GLY A 161 10.73 -4.02 17.93
CA GLY A 161 10.08 -3.40 19.09
C GLY A 161 10.34 -1.91 19.28
N LYS A 162 11.13 -1.27 18.40
CA LYS A 162 11.39 0.18 18.45
C LYS A 162 10.56 0.90 17.38
N THR A 163 9.70 1.81 17.79
CA THR A 163 8.91 2.64 16.86
C THR A 163 9.81 3.41 15.91
N ARG A 164 9.50 3.32 14.61
CA ARG A 164 10.19 4.01 13.51
C ARG A 164 9.30 4.99 12.80
N GLN A 165 8.06 4.59 12.50
CA GLN A 165 7.04 5.47 11.92
C GLN A 165 5.89 5.63 12.90
N SER A 166 5.37 6.83 13.01
CA SER A 166 4.21 7.16 13.83
C SER A 166 3.50 8.35 13.21
N GLY A 167 2.20 8.23 12.99
CA GLY A 167 1.35 9.26 12.42
C GLY A 167 -0.12 9.01 12.74
N ASP A 168 -0.97 9.79 12.14
CA ASP A 168 -2.42 9.68 12.22
C ASP A 168 -3.02 9.73 10.80
N LEU A 169 -4.07 8.95 10.53
CA LEU A 169 -4.73 8.90 9.22
C LEU A 169 -5.31 10.29 8.82
N SER A 170 -5.61 11.14 9.81
CA SER A 170 -6.05 12.52 9.54
C SER A 170 -4.97 13.40 8.89
N GLN A 171 -3.70 13.00 8.96
CA GLN A 171 -2.57 13.69 8.34
C GLN A 171 -2.42 13.39 6.84
N MET A 172 -3.19 12.44 6.28
CA MET A 172 -3.21 12.23 4.84
C MET A 172 -3.66 13.51 4.12
N ILE A 173 -2.90 13.94 3.11
CA ILE A 173 -3.21 15.08 2.24
C ILE A 173 -4.47 14.78 1.44
N TRP A 174 -4.49 13.65 0.75
CA TRP A 174 -5.61 13.12 -0.01
C TRP A 174 -6.26 11.97 0.76
N LYS A 175 -7.54 12.13 1.14
CA LYS A 175 -8.30 11.10 1.84
C LYS A 175 -8.67 9.97 0.90
N THR A 176 -8.97 8.79 1.43
CA THR A 176 -9.27 7.58 0.64
C THR A 176 -10.30 7.83 -0.48
N GLY A 177 -11.39 8.54 -0.20
CA GLY A 177 -12.40 8.86 -1.22
C GLY A 177 -11.86 9.77 -2.33
N GLU A 178 -11.05 10.77 -1.98
CA GLU A 178 -10.41 11.67 -2.95
C GLU A 178 -9.39 10.91 -3.82
N ILE A 179 -8.62 10.00 -3.23
CA ILE A 179 -7.70 9.12 -3.97
C ILE A 179 -8.46 8.28 -5.00
N ILE A 180 -9.57 7.64 -4.60
CA ILE A 180 -10.40 6.84 -5.49
C ILE A 180 -10.93 7.70 -6.64
N ALA A 181 -11.44 8.91 -6.35
CA ALA A 181 -11.93 9.83 -7.36
C ALA A 181 -10.82 10.22 -8.35
N HIS A 182 -9.64 10.61 -7.88
CA HIS A 182 -8.49 10.92 -8.74
C HIS A 182 -8.06 9.73 -9.59
N LEU A 183 -7.93 8.53 -8.99
CA LEU A 183 -7.56 7.32 -9.72
C LEU A 183 -8.58 6.97 -10.80
N SER A 184 -9.87 7.10 -10.52
CA SER A 184 -10.94 6.75 -11.46
C SER A 184 -11.02 7.69 -12.67
N GLY A 185 -10.48 8.90 -12.56
CA GLY A 185 -10.30 9.81 -13.69
C GLY A 185 -9.12 9.45 -14.59
N LEU A 186 -8.20 8.59 -14.12
CA LEU A 186 -7.03 8.15 -14.87
C LEU A 186 -7.13 6.69 -15.34
N PHE A 187 -7.85 5.86 -14.60
CA PHE A 187 -7.96 4.42 -14.82
C PHE A 187 -9.40 3.95 -14.59
N GLU A 188 -9.83 2.97 -15.38
CA GLU A 188 -11.03 2.20 -15.05
C GLU A 188 -10.73 1.30 -13.85
N LEU A 189 -11.28 1.65 -12.68
CA LEU A 189 -11.19 0.85 -11.46
C LEU A 189 -12.14 -0.35 -11.56
N ALA A 190 -11.82 -1.43 -10.85
CA ALA A 190 -12.61 -2.65 -10.85
C ALA A 190 -12.58 -3.35 -9.49
N PRO A 191 -13.55 -4.28 -9.23
CA PRO A 191 -13.45 -5.18 -8.08
C PRO A 191 -12.11 -5.90 -8.04
N GLY A 192 -11.52 -5.99 -6.88
CA GLY A 192 -10.19 -6.58 -6.69
C GLY A 192 -9.03 -5.58 -6.71
N ASP A 193 -9.27 -4.31 -7.04
CA ASP A 193 -8.23 -3.29 -6.96
C ASP A 193 -7.92 -2.94 -5.50
N LEU A 194 -6.63 -2.85 -5.18
CA LEU A 194 -6.11 -2.36 -3.91
C LEU A 194 -5.51 -0.97 -4.09
N ILE A 195 -5.63 -0.14 -3.06
CA ILE A 195 -5.04 1.20 -3.02
C ILE A 195 -4.24 1.33 -1.74
N MET A 196 -2.92 1.40 -1.85
CA MET A 196 -2.00 1.79 -0.79
C MET A 196 -2.01 3.32 -0.70
N THR A 197 -2.39 3.86 0.47
CA THR A 197 -2.78 5.28 0.60
C THR A 197 -1.65 6.22 0.97
N GLY A 198 -0.42 5.75 1.00
CA GLY A 198 0.75 6.52 1.39
C GLY A 198 1.15 6.32 2.85
N THR A 199 2.36 6.71 3.17
CA THR A 199 3.05 6.43 4.44
C THR A 199 3.39 7.70 5.21
N PRO A 200 3.33 7.71 6.56
CA PRO A 200 3.83 8.81 7.38
C PRO A 200 5.37 8.87 7.37
N ALA A 201 5.94 9.96 7.90
CA ALA A 201 7.37 10.15 8.07
C ALA A 201 8.03 9.06 8.94
N GLY A 202 9.36 8.95 8.86
CA GLY A 202 10.16 7.97 9.60
C GLY A 202 10.43 6.68 8.83
N VAL A 203 10.33 6.70 7.49
CA VAL A 203 10.77 5.60 6.64
C VAL A 203 12.25 5.28 6.88
N GLY A 204 12.63 4.01 6.82
CA GLY A 204 14.00 3.63 7.15
C GLY A 204 14.40 2.26 6.64
N ALA A 205 15.70 2.02 6.63
CA ALA A 205 16.29 0.79 6.16
C ALA A 205 15.95 -0.40 7.07
N VAL A 206 15.81 -1.57 6.46
CA VAL A 206 15.66 -2.87 7.13
C VAL A 206 16.85 -3.77 6.80
N ALA A 207 17.12 -4.70 7.69
CA ALA A 207 18.14 -5.75 7.52
C ALA A 207 17.51 -7.15 7.66
N ARG A 208 18.21 -8.17 7.15
CA ARG A 208 17.82 -9.57 7.41
C ARG A 208 17.78 -9.85 8.90
N GLY A 209 16.72 -10.53 9.34
CA GLY A 209 16.45 -10.81 10.74
C GLY A 209 15.57 -9.76 11.43
N ASP A 210 15.33 -8.61 10.82
CA ASP A 210 14.43 -7.59 11.39
C ASP A 210 13.00 -8.07 11.42
N ARG A 211 12.31 -7.80 12.56
CA ARG A 211 10.87 -8.00 12.73
C ARG A 211 10.17 -6.65 12.64
N LEU A 212 9.32 -6.52 11.62
CA LEU A 212 8.49 -5.36 11.39
C LEU A 212 7.11 -5.60 12.00
N GLU A 213 6.56 -4.63 12.72
CA GLU A 213 5.22 -4.69 13.28
C GLU A 213 4.51 -3.37 12.97
N GLY A 214 3.63 -3.42 11.94
CA GLY A 214 2.84 -2.29 11.48
C GLY A 214 1.42 -2.37 12.01
N THR A 215 0.90 -1.28 12.58
CA THR A 215 -0.45 -1.20 13.14
C THR A 215 -1.19 0.00 12.61
N VAL A 216 -2.46 -0.20 12.24
CA VAL A 216 -3.43 0.86 11.95
C VAL A 216 -4.61 0.68 12.90
N GLU A 217 -4.91 1.71 13.67
CA GLU A 217 -5.98 1.71 14.67
C GLU A 217 -7.33 1.40 14.01
N GLY A 218 -8.11 0.50 14.64
CA GLY A 218 -9.39 0.03 14.13
C GLY A 218 -9.30 -0.96 12.96
N VAL A 219 -8.14 -1.11 12.31
CA VAL A 219 -7.94 -2.05 11.19
C VAL A 219 -7.20 -3.31 11.64
N GLY A 220 -6.02 -3.16 12.25
CA GLY A 220 -5.28 -4.32 12.74
C GLY A 220 -3.77 -4.16 12.73
N THR A 221 -3.07 -5.29 12.80
CA THR A 221 -1.62 -5.36 12.87
C THR A 221 -1.09 -6.34 11.82
N LEU A 222 -0.04 -5.95 11.13
CA LEU A 222 0.75 -6.76 10.21
C LEU A 222 2.12 -7.02 10.82
N VAL A 223 2.53 -8.29 10.90
CA VAL A 223 3.86 -8.69 11.36
C VAL A 223 4.61 -9.35 10.22
N VAL A 224 5.83 -8.87 9.96
CA VAL A 224 6.69 -9.37 8.88
C VAL A 224 8.11 -9.54 9.39
N THR A 225 8.73 -10.68 9.07
CA THR A 225 10.16 -10.93 9.32
C THR A 225 10.93 -10.81 8.02
N VAL A 226 12.01 -10.05 8.02
CA VAL A 226 12.92 -9.92 6.87
C VAL A 226 13.86 -11.14 6.84
N VAL A 227 13.81 -11.96 5.78
CA VAL A 227 14.60 -13.19 5.62
C VAL A 227 15.60 -13.12 4.47
#